data_514ad7558eb3c0cf01de3429cefe9448
#
_entry.id   514ad7558eb3c0cf01de3429cefe9448
#
_cell.length_a   1.000
_cell.length_b   1.000
_cell.length_c   1.000
_cell.angle_alpha   90.00
_cell.angle_beta   90.00
_cell.angle_gamma   90.00
#
_symmetry.space_group_name_H-M   'P 1'
#
loop_
_entity.id
_entity.type
_entity.pdbx_description
1 polymer ?
#
loop_
_entity_poly.entity_id
_entity_poly.type
_entity_poly.pdbx_seq_one_letter_code
_entity_poly.pdbx_strand_id
1 'polypeptide(L)'
;MLPIDELNTLESGIVLTMTDPNLPKESKKELIKSDIEDFLLLCYLMGAERTEYNFQKKKPDIVYKRDDNKLYDALYKEFKGKTVVQEIDEYVEKGDIPSINRVADTGMTRLYSTGAYDAGEQFGGGVKVWQTMQDDRVRETHEFLQSVKVRSNERFYTFDGDSARFPGDFTNPANNVNCRCMIDYLPE
;
A
#
# COMPACT_ATOMS: atom_id res chain seq x y z
N MET A 1 1.89 -1.89 11.52
CA MET A 1 3.18 -2.32 10.92
C MET A 1 2.84 -2.89 9.56
N LEU A 2 3.67 -2.64 8.54
CA LEU A 2 3.45 -3.23 7.21
C LEU A 2 3.60 -4.76 7.25
N PRO A 3 2.83 -5.51 6.45
CA PRO A 3 2.85 -6.98 6.41
C PRO A 3 4.06 -7.52 5.61
N ILE A 4 5.26 -7.36 6.16
CA ILE A 4 6.51 -7.72 5.47
C ILE A 4 6.69 -9.24 5.35
N ASP A 5 6.28 -10.01 6.36
CA ASP A 5 6.38 -11.47 6.31
C ASP A 5 5.43 -12.07 5.28
N GLU A 6 4.23 -11.50 5.16
CA GLU A 6 3.26 -11.84 4.13
C GLU A 6 3.77 -11.47 2.72
N LEU A 7 4.44 -10.31 2.57
CA LEU A 7 5.09 -9.93 1.32
C LEU A 7 6.17 -10.93 0.93
N ASN A 8 7.06 -11.31 1.84
CA ASN A 8 8.12 -12.29 1.58
C ASN A 8 7.54 -13.65 1.18
N THR A 9 6.41 -14.04 1.79
CA THR A 9 5.69 -15.27 1.45
C THR A 9 5.11 -15.19 0.04
N LEU A 10 4.46 -14.09 -0.30
CA LEU A 10 3.93 -13.82 -1.64
C LEU A 10 5.03 -13.85 -2.71
N GLU A 11 6.14 -13.15 -2.49
CA GLU A 11 7.28 -13.12 -3.42
C GLU A 11 7.85 -14.52 -3.68
N SER A 12 7.94 -15.35 -2.63
CA SER A 12 8.36 -16.74 -2.75
C SER A 12 7.36 -17.57 -3.57
N GLY A 13 6.06 -17.36 -3.37
CA GLY A 13 4.99 -17.99 -4.15
C GLY A 13 5.03 -17.59 -5.62
N ILE A 14 5.27 -16.31 -5.92
CA ILE A 14 5.44 -15.81 -7.30
C ILE A 14 6.60 -16.51 -8.01
N VAL A 15 7.75 -16.65 -7.33
CA VAL A 15 8.91 -17.37 -7.89
C VAL A 15 8.53 -18.81 -8.22
N LEU A 16 7.90 -19.52 -7.29
CA LEU A 16 7.47 -20.92 -7.50
C LEU A 16 6.49 -21.04 -8.68
N THR A 17 5.46 -20.20 -8.72
CA THR A 17 4.47 -20.18 -9.80
C THR A 17 5.13 -19.90 -11.16
N MET A 18 6.00 -18.89 -11.22
CA MET A 18 6.67 -18.50 -12.47
C MET A 18 7.61 -19.59 -12.99
N THR A 19 8.28 -20.32 -12.12
CA THR A 19 9.28 -21.34 -12.47
C THR A 19 8.70 -22.73 -12.67
N ASP A 20 7.43 -22.98 -12.31
CA ASP A 20 6.79 -24.29 -12.53
C ASP A 20 6.63 -24.60 -14.03
N PRO A 21 7.30 -25.62 -14.56
CA PRO A 21 7.21 -25.98 -15.99
C PRO A 21 5.87 -26.61 -16.37
N ASN A 22 5.08 -27.06 -15.39
CA ASN A 22 3.81 -27.76 -15.64
C ASN A 22 2.62 -26.77 -15.69
N LEU A 23 2.79 -25.55 -15.26
CA LEU A 23 1.73 -24.53 -15.29
C LEU A 23 1.70 -23.79 -16.62
N PRO A 24 0.55 -23.82 -17.34
CA PRO A 24 0.32 -22.96 -18.50
C PRO A 24 0.46 -21.48 -18.13
N LYS A 25 0.88 -20.67 -19.08
CA LYS A 25 1.14 -19.24 -18.87
C LYS A 25 -0.08 -18.46 -18.37
N GLU A 26 -1.26 -18.76 -18.94
CA GLU A 26 -2.52 -18.15 -18.48
C GLU A 26 -2.83 -18.51 -17.03
N SER A 27 -2.61 -19.76 -16.63
CA SER A 27 -2.80 -20.20 -15.25
C SER A 27 -1.83 -19.46 -14.29
N LYS A 28 -0.59 -19.21 -14.71
CA LYS A 28 0.37 -18.40 -13.95
C LYS A 28 -0.13 -16.97 -13.74
N LYS A 29 -0.66 -16.34 -14.79
CA LYS A 29 -1.24 -14.99 -14.71
C LYS A 29 -2.38 -14.93 -13.70
N GLU A 30 -3.36 -15.83 -13.83
CA GLU A 30 -4.52 -15.84 -12.93
C GLU A 30 -4.14 -16.09 -11.48
N LEU A 31 -3.23 -17.03 -11.21
CA LEU A 31 -2.75 -17.31 -9.84
C LEU A 31 -2.03 -16.10 -9.27
N ILE A 32 -1.07 -15.52 -9.98
CA ILE A 32 -0.28 -14.37 -9.49
C ILE A 32 -1.17 -13.14 -9.28
N LYS A 33 -2.13 -12.89 -10.18
CA LYS A 33 -3.12 -11.81 -9.98
C LYS A 33 -3.92 -12.01 -8.71
N SER A 34 -4.50 -13.20 -8.53
CA SER A 34 -5.31 -13.53 -7.35
C SER A 34 -4.50 -13.36 -6.07
N ASP A 35 -3.29 -13.89 -6.03
CA ASP A 35 -2.42 -13.82 -4.85
C ASP A 35 -2.05 -12.37 -4.51
N ILE A 36 -1.75 -11.53 -5.52
CA ILE A 36 -1.42 -10.12 -5.32
C ILE A 36 -2.67 -9.33 -4.89
N GLU A 37 -3.84 -9.55 -5.51
CA GLU A 37 -5.09 -8.89 -5.14
C GLU A 37 -5.47 -9.21 -3.68
N ASP A 38 -5.38 -10.46 -3.27
CA ASP A 38 -5.65 -10.89 -1.89
C ASP A 38 -4.68 -10.26 -0.90
N PHE A 39 -3.39 -10.20 -1.25
CA PHE A 39 -2.38 -9.53 -0.45
C PHE A 39 -2.64 -8.02 -0.32
N LEU A 40 -3.00 -7.35 -1.40
CA LEU A 40 -3.31 -5.92 -1.39
C LEU A 40 -4.58 -5.61 -0.60
N LEU A 41 -5.59 -6.48 -0.65
CA LEU A 41 -6.77 -6.42 0.20
C LEU A 41 -6.39 -6.54 1.67
N LEU A 42 -5.56 -7.51 2.03
CA LEU A 42 -5.04 -7.66 3.39
C LEU A 42 -4.35 -6.38 3.86
N CYS A 43 -3.48 -5.78 3.03
CA CYS A 43 -2.79 -4.54 3.37
C CYS A 43 -3.77 -3.41 3.69
N TYR A 44 -4.81 -3.23 2.87
CA TYR A 44 -5.84 -2.22 3.09
C TYR A 44 -6.55 -2.42 4.43
N LEU A 45 -6.99 -3.66 4.71
CA LEU A 45 -7.70 -3.99 5.95
C LEU A 45 -6.81 -3.78 7.18
N MET A 46 -5.54 -4.17 7.14
CA MET A 46 -4.59 -3.95 8.24
C MET A 46 -4.38 -2.47 8.54
N GLY A 47 -4.34 -1.61 7.52
CA GLY A 47 -4.27 -0.16 7.70
C GLY A 47 -5.51 0.40 8.38
N ALA A 48 -6.69 -0.03 7.95
CA ALA A 48 -7.98 0.36 8.55
C ALA A 48 -8.10 -0.11 9.99
N GLU A 49 -7.80 -1.38 10.28
CA GLU A 49 -7.83 -1.96 11.64
C GLU A 49 -6.85 -1.26 12.59
N ARG A 50 -5.67 -0.92 12.10
CA ARG A 50 -4.68 -0.17 12.89
C ARG A 50 -5.23 1.20 13.29
N THR A 51 -5.91 1.87 12.38
CA THR A 51 -6.53 3.16 12.65
C THR A 51 -7.70 3.01 13.62
N GLU A 52 -8.57 2.03 13.41
CA GLU A 52 -9.67 1.70 14.32
C GLU A 52 -9.14 1.49 15.76
N TYR A 53 -8.13 0.65 15.93
CA TYR A 53 -7.49 0.41 17.22
C TYR A 53 -6.99 1.70 17.88
N ASN A 54 -6.39 2.62 17.11
CA ASN A 54 -5.92 3.90 17.64
C ASN A 54 -7.09 4.78 18.13
N PHE A 55 -8.20 4.80 17.38
CA PHE A 55 -9.38 5.59 17.73
C PHE A 55 -10.16 4.99 18.91
N GLN A 56 -10.23 3.66 19.03
CA GLN A 56 -10.88 2.97 20.13
C GLN A 56 -10.28 3.31 21.50
N LYS A 57 -9.03 3.75 21.57
CA LYS A 57 -8.43 4.24 22.81
C LYS A 57 -9.13 5.45 23.41
N LYS A 58 -9.82 6.26 22.57
CA LYS A 58 -10.62 7.42 23.01
C LYS A 58 -12.12 7.20 22.84
N LYS A 59 -12.54 6.38 21.88
CA LYS A 59 -13.92 6.10 21.52
C LYS A 59 -14.10 4.57 21.35
N PRO A 60 -14.30 3.81 22.45
CA PRO A 60 -14.27 2.33 22.41
C PRO A 60 -15.26 1.67 21.46
N ASP A 61 -16.41 2.32 21.20
CA ASP A 61 -17.49 1.75 20.38
C ASP A 61 -17.35 2.07 18.87
N ILE A 62 -16.24 2.72 18.47
CA ILE A 62 -16.03 3.02 17.05
C ILE A 62 -15.64 1.75 16.30
N VAL A 63 -16.26 1.53 15.15
CA VAL A 63 -16.00 0.37 14.28
C VAL A 63 -15.89 0.84 12.85
N TYR A 64 -14.82 0.41 12.17
CA TYR A 64 -14.65 0.68 10.74
C TYR A 64 -15.66 -0.11 9.92
N LYS A 65 -16.34 0.56 9.02
CA LYS A 65 -17.23 -0.05 8.04
C LYS A 65 -16.60 0.04 6.66
N ARG A 66 -16.16 -1.11 6.15
CA ARG A 66 -15.55 -1.20 4.81
C ARG A 66 -16.50 -0.65 3.75
N ASP A 67 -15.97 0.20 2.91
CA ASP A 67 -16.62 0.68 1.69
C ASP A 67 -16.00 -0.05 0.49
N ASP A 68 -16.74 -0.97 -0.09
CA ASP A 68 -16.24 -1.80 -1.20
C ASP A 68 -15.95 -0.99 -2.46
N ASN A 69 -16.62 0.16 -2.68
CA ASN A 69 -16.31 1.05 -3.81
C ASN A 69 -14.95 1.72 -3.61
N LYS A 70 -14.67 2.24 -2.40
CA LYS A 70 -13.36 2.83 -2.11
C LYS A 70 -12.24 1.81 -2.20
N LEU A 71 -12.47 0.60 -1.71
CA LEU A 71 -11.53 -0.49 -1.84
C LEU A 71 -11.24 -0.83 -3.30
N TYR A 72 -12.30 -0.97 -4.12
CA TYR A 72 -12.18 -1.23 -5.55
C TYR A 72 -11.39 -0.12 -6.24
N ASP A 73 -11.74 1.14 -6.00
CA ASP A 73 -11.02 2.30 -6.55
C ASP A 73 -9.55 2.31 -6.13
N ALA A 74 -9.25 1.91 -4.90
CA ALA A 74 -7.88 1.82 -4.42
C ALA A 74 -7.08 0.70 -5.09
N LEU A 75 -7.68 -0.49 -5.29
CA LEU A 75 -7.04 -1.64 -5.94
C LEU A 75 -6.76 -1.38 -7.42
N TYR A 76 -7.74 -0.84 -8.14
CA TYR A 76 -7.70 -0.70 -9.60
C TYR A 76 -7.36 0.72 -10.07
N LYS A 77 -6.91 1.61 -9.17
CA LYS A 77 -6.42 2.93 -9.54
C LYS A 77 -5.29 2.81 -10.56
N GLU A 78 -5.48 3.48 -11.69
CA GLU A 78 -4.43 3.54 -12.70
C GLU A 78 -3.20 4.31 -12.21
N PHE A 79 -2.05 3.76 -12.52
CA PHE A 79 -0.76 4.38 -12.31
C PHE A 79 0.00 4.41 -13.65
N LYS A 80 0.32 5.60 -14.15
CA LYS A 80 0.90 5.77 -15.51
C LYS A 80 0.04 5.13 -16.62
N GLY A 81 -1.30 5.19 -16.49
CA GLY A 81 -2.21 4.66 -17.48
C GLY A 81 -2.38 3.14 -17.46
N LYS A 82 -1.92 2.45 -16.42
CA LYS A 82 -2.12 1.02 -16.21
C LYS A 82 -2.63 0.74 -14.81
N THR A 83 -3.51 -0.25 -14.72
CA THR A 83 -3.90 -0.85 -13.43
C THR A 83 -2.85 -1.87 -12.98
N VAL A 84 -2.86 -2.24 -11.70
CA VAL A 84 -2.03 -3.32 -11.15
C VAL A 84 -2.18 -4.62 -11.96
N VAL A 85 -3.40 -4.97 -12.34
CA VAL A 85 -3.69 -6.19 -13.14
C VAL A 85 -3.00 -6.15 -14.50
N GLN A 86 -3.06 -5.00 -15.20
CA GLN A 86 -2.43 -4.85 -16.50
C GLN A 86 -0.90 -4.90 -16.42
N GLU A 87 -0.32 -4.38 -15.33
CA GLU A 87 1.13 -4.49 -15.10
C GLU A 87 1.56 -5.93 -14.84
N ILE A 88 0.80 -6.69 -14.04
CA ILE A 88 1.07 -8.11 -13.77
C ILE A 88 1.01 -8.92 -15.06
N ASP A 89 -0.02 -8.75 -15.88
CA ASP A 89 -0.14 -9.46 -17.17
C ASP A 89 1.08 -9.26 -18.06
N GLU A 90 1.54 -8.01 -18.17
CA GLU A 90 2.72 -7.68 -18.97
C GLU A 90 4.00 -8.32 -18.43
N TYR A 91 4.20 -8.28 -17.10
CA TYR A 91 5.42 -8.80 -16.49
C TYR A 91 5.45 -10.34 -16.46
N VAL A 92 4.31 -11.00 -16.28
CA VAL A 92 4.21 -12.47 -16.43
C VAL A 92 4.50 -12.88 -17.88
N GLU A 93 3.99 -12.13 -18.88
CA GLU A 93 4.32 -12.36 -20.28
C GLU A 93 5.82 -12.32 -20.56
N LYS A 94 6.53 -11.39 -19.94
CA LYS A 94 7.97 -11.19 -20.10
C LYS A 94 8.83 -12.12 -19.23
N GLY A 95 8.25 -12.81 -18.27
CA GLY A 95 8.98 -13.56 -17.24
C GLY A 95 9.74 -12.67 -16.25
N ASP A 96 9.30 -11.42 -16.07
CA ASP A 96 9.99 -10.41 -15.26
C ASP A 96 9.52 -10.46 -13.79
N ILE A 97 10.01 -11.46 -13.06
CA ILE A 97 9.71 -11.66 -11.62
C ILE A 97 10.06 -10.43 -10.77
N PRO A 98 11.23 -9.76 -10.93
CA PRO A 98 11.54 -8.57 -10.14
C PRO A 98 10.51 -7.44 -10.31
N SER A 99 9.95 -7.27 -11.50
CA SER A 99 8.92 -6.26 -11.73
C SER A 99 7.57 -6.65 -11.12
N ILE A 100 7.21 -7.94 -11.10
CA ILE A 100 6.00 -8.43 -10.39
C ILE A 100 6.14 -8.16 -8.89
N ASN A 101 7.27 -8.52 -8.28
CA ASN A 101 7.53 -8.27 -6.86
C ASN A 101 7.47 -6.77 -6.52
N ARG A 102 8.01 -5.91 -7.39
CA ARG A 102 7.93 -4.45 -7.23
C ARG A 102 6.49 -3.93 -7.24
N VAL A 103 5.59 -4.52 -8.02
CA VAL A 103 4.15 -4.16 -8.00
C VAL A 103 3.55 -4.48 -6.64
N ALA A 104 3.84 -5.65 -6.08
CA ALA A 104 3.36 -6.06 -4.75
C ALA A 104 3.91 -5.14 -3.63
N ASP A 105 5.22 -4.89 -3.60
CA ASP A 105 5.87 -4.03 -2.60
C ASP A 105 5.34 -2.58 -2.65
N THR A 106 5.24 -2.01 -3.85
CA THR A 106 4.67 -0.66 -4.04
C THR A 106 3.19 -0.62 -3.65
N GLY A 107 2.44 -1.64 -4.01
CA GLY A 107 1.02 -1.80 -3.68
C GLY A 107 0.77 -1.93 -2.18
N MET A 108 1.61 -2.68 -1.46
CA MET A 108 1.56 -2.85 0.00
C MET A 108 1.48 -1.50 0.73
N THR A 109 2.46 -0.64 0.51
CA THR A 109 2.52 0.69 1.12
C THR A 109 1.29 1.53 0.79
N ARG A 110 0.91 1.56 -0.48
CA ARG A 110 -0.21 2.35 -0.96
C ARG A 110 -1.53 1.88 -0.35
N LEU A 111 -1.82 0.58 -0.40
CA LEU A 111 -3.10 0.05 0.08
C LEU A 111 -3.20 0.12 1.61
N TYR A 112 -2.13 -0.20 2.34
CA TYR A 112 -2.11 -0.02 3.78
C TYR A 112 -2.42 1.44 4.18
N SER A 113 -1.72 2.39 3.57
CA SER A 113 -1.92 3.81 3.87
C SER A 113 -3.29 4.33 3.42
N THR A 114 -3.85 3.80 2.32
CA THR A 114 -5.20 4.12 1.88
C THR A 114 -6.24 3.63 2.89
N GLY A 115 -6.13 2.38 3.35
CA GLY A 115 -7.04 1.83 4.36
C GLY A 115 -6.99 2.60 5.67
N ALA A 116 -5.79 2.97 6.13
CA ALA A 116 -5.62 3.80 7.31
C ALA A 116 -6.26 5.19 7.15
N TYR A 117 -6.09 5.80 5.97
CA TYR A 117 -6.67 7.09 5.65
C TYR A 117 -8.21 7.03 5.59
N ASP A 118 -8.77 6.05 4.90
CA ASP A 118 -10.22 5.90 4.75
C ASP A 118 -10.92 5.67 6.09
N ALA A 119 -10.32 4.85 6.97
CA ALA A 119 -10.83 4.66 8.32
C ALA A 119 -10.76 5.96 9.14
N GLY A 120 -9.65 6.69 9.07
CA GLY A 120 -9.49 7.97 9.77
C GLY A 120 -10.50 9.01 9.33
N GLU A 121 -10.76 9.14 8.03
CA GLU A 121 -11.80 10.03 7.50
C GLU A 121 -13.21 9.59 7.94
N GLN A 122 -13.50 8.28 7.96
CA GLN A 122 -14.79 7.77 8.45
C GLN A 122 -15.00 8.08 9.93
N PHE A 123 -13.93 8.12 10.72
CA PHE A 123 -14.00 8.44 12.15
C PHE A 123 -14.04 9.94 12.48
N GLY A 124 -14.10 10.78 11.45
CA GLY A 124 -14.24 12.23 11.57
C GLY A 124 -12.91 12.99 11.52
N GLY A 125 -11.88 12.35 11.00
CA GLY A 125 -10.56 12.97 10.87
C GLY A 125 -9.72 12.91 12.15
N GLY A 126 -8.53 13.51 12.08
CA GLY A 126 -7.58 13.51 13.19
C GLY A 126 -6.19 13.97 12.73
N VAL A 127 -5.16 13.39 13.31
CA VAL A 127 -3.76 13.66 13.00
C VAL A 127 -3.14 12.46 12.27
N LYS A 128 -2.57 12.70 11.12
CA LYS A 128 -1.75 11.74 10.37
C LYS A 128 -0.30 11.88 10.80
N VAL A 129 0.35 10.77 11.07
CA VAL A 129 1.77 10.72 11.44
C VAL A 129 2.50 9.86 10.43
N TRP A 130 3.50 10.43 9.75
CA TRP A 130 4.33 9.68 8.80
C TRP A 130 5.30 8.77 9.54
N GLN A 131 5.36 7.52 9.15
CA GLN A 131 6.29 6.53 9.69
C GLN A 131 7.13 5.93 8.56
N THR A 132 8.45 5.97 8.71
CA THR A 132 9.38 5.25 7.83
C THR A 132 9.77 3.92 8.47
N MET A 133 10.34 3.01 7.69
CA MET A 133 10.90 1.76 8.22
C MET A 133 12.23 1.97 8.97
N GLN A 134 12.80 3.19 8.92
CA GLN A 134 14.06 3.57 9.58
C GLN A 134 15.24 2.64 9.23
N ASP A 135 15.24 2.12 8.01
CA ASP A 135 16.31 1.30 7.45
C ASP A 135 17.01 2.06 6.29
N ASP A 136 18.11 1.52 5.80
CA ASP A 136 18.96 2.09 4.73
C ASP A 136 18.28 2.13 3.35
N ARG A 137 17.07 1.55 3.22
CA ARG A 137 16.25 1.59 2.01
C ARG A 137 15.23 2.73 2.00
N VAL A 138 15.12 3.48 3.10
CA VAL A 138 14.31 4.71 3.13
C VAL A 138 15.02 5.76 2.31
N ARG A 139 14.31 6.33 1.33
CA ARG A 139 14.92 7.36 0.48
C ARG A 139 15.05 8.69 1.23
N GLU A 140 16.08 9.44 0.88
CA GLU A 140 16.42 10.72 1.50
C GLU A 140 15.23 11.69 1.53
N THR A 141 14.42 11.74 0.44
CA THR A 141 13.20 12.57 0.37
C THR A 141 12.12 12.18 1.38
N HIS A 142 12.19 11.01 2.00
CA HIS A 142 11.22 10.54 2.98
C HIS A 142 11.77 10.46 4.42
N GLU A 143 13.08 10.41 4.60
CA GLU A 143 13.70 10.30 5.94
C GLU A 143 13.26 11.42 6.87
N PHE A 144 13.26 12.67 6.41
CA PHE A 144 12.86 13.81 7.23
C PHE A 144 11.35 13.86 7.53
N LEU A 145 10.54 13.05 6.86
CA LEU A 145 9.12 12.92 7.16
C LEU A 145 8.87 12.04 8.39
N GLN A 146 9.88 11.30 8.88
CA GLN A 146 9.72 10.45 10.06
C GLN A 146 9.11 11.23 11.22
N SER A 147 7.97 10.74 11.73
CA SER A 147 7.20 11.33 12.84
C SER A 147 6.61 12.72 12.55
N VAL A 148 6.67 13.21 11.31
CA VAL A 148 5.98 14.45 10.92
C VAL A 148 4.47 14.24 11.07
N LYS A 149 3.82 15.24 11.69
CA LYS A 149 2.39 15.24 11.98
C LYS A 149 1.70 16.31 11.17
N VAL A 150 0.60 15.94 10.51
CA VAL A 150 -0.29 16.86 9.81
C VAL A 150 -1.74 16.54 10.15
N ARG A 151 -2.64 17.50 10.05
CA ARG A 151 -4.07 17.28 10.21
C ARG A 151 -4.62 16.45 9.04
N SER A 152 -5.79 15.87 9.20
CA SER A 152 -6.46 15.04 8.19
C SER A 152 -6.54 15.72 6.82
N ASN A 153 -6.87 17.01 6.77
CA ASN A 153 -7.02 17.81 5.55
C ASN A 153 -5.71 18.37 4.97
N GLU A 154 -4.59 18.20 5.66
CA GLU A 154 -3.27 18.67 5.21
C GLU A 154 -2.51 17.58 4.46
N ARG A 155 -1.44 17.98 3.75
CA ARG A 155 -0.57 17.08 2.99
C ARG A 155 0.84 17.06 3.61
N PHE A 156 1.53 15.95 3.43
CA PHE A 156 2.97 15.86 3.65
C PHE A 156 3.69 16.42 2.41
N TYR A 157 4.79 17.11 2.61
CA TYR A 157 5.60 17.71 1.54
C TYR A 157 7.02 17.18 1.60
N THR A 158 7.54 16.75 0.45
CA THR A 158 8.94 16.39 0.26
C THR A 158 9.77 17.61 -0.12
N PHE A 159 11.08 17.58 0.10
CA PHE A 159 11.93 18.72 -0.21
C PHE A 159 12.11 18.93 -1.74
N ASP A 160 11.79 17.93 -2.57
CA ASP A 160 11.75 18.06 -4.04
C ASP A 160 10.43 18.69 -4.55
N GLY A 161 9.58 19.17 -3.64
CA GLY A 161 8.37 19.92 -3.93
C GLY A 161 7.13 19.09 -4.23
N ASP A 162 7.21 17.75 -4.11
CA ASP A 162 6.03 16.88 -4.25
C ASP A 162 5.24 16.82 -2.93
N SER A 163 4.00 16.36 -2.99
CA SER A 163 3.16 16.23 -1.81
C SER A 163 2.19 15.05 -1.89
N ALA A 164 1.84 14.51 -0.72
CA ALA A 164 0.93 13.39 -0.61
C ALA A 164 0.03 13.50 0.63
N ARG A 165 -1.17 12.94 0.56
CA ARG A 165 -2.04 12.76 1.73
C ARG A 165 -1.51 11.67 2.66
N PHE A 166 -0.86 10.65 2.05
CA PHE A 166 -0.27 9.49 2.71
C PHE A 166 0.78 8.83 1.79
N PRO A 167 1.62 7.92 2.28
CA PRO A 167 2.57 7.17 1.45
C PRO A 167 1.89 6.43 0.31
N GLY A 168 2.43 6.56 -0.90
CA GLY A 168 1.84 6.01 -2.12
C GLY A 168 0.85 6.92 -2.86
N ASP A 169 0.59 8.16 -2.35
CA ASP A 169 -0.30 9.16 -2.98
C ASP A 169 0.47 10.33 -3.59
N PHE A 170 1.77 10.22 -3.79
CA PHE A 170 2.57 11.25 -4.45
C PHE A 170 2.24 11.37 -5.95
N THR A 171 2.33 12.59 -6.48
CA THR A 171 2.16 12.82 -7.91
C THR A 171 3.35 12.30 -8.71
N ASN A 172 4.58 12.46 -8.18
CA ASN A 172 5.77 11.92 -8.80
C ASN A 172 5.90 10.42 -8.51
N PRO A 173 5.87 9.55 -9.53
CA PRO A 173 6.04 8.11 -9.36
C PRO A 173 7.33 7.70 -8.62
N ALA A 174 8.39 8.49 -8.76
CA ALA A 174 9.65 8.22 -8.07
C ALA A 174 9.52 8.23 -6.54
N ASN A 175 8.55 8.97 -6.00
CA ASN A 175 8.26 9.01 -4.57
C ASN A 175 7.33 7.85 -4.10
N ASN A 176 6.69 7.12 -5.03
CA ASN A 176 5.78 6.03 -4.72
C ASN A 176 6.42 4.64 -4.87
N VAL A 177 7.17 4.39 -5.97
CA VAL A 177 7.74 3.07 -6.29
C VAL A 177 8.69 2.62 -5.18
N ASN A 178 8.53 1.38 -4.68
CA ASN A 178 9.31 0.80 -3.58
C ASN A 178 9.31 1.67 -2.31
N CYS A 179 8.31 2.50 -2.10
CA CYS A 179 8.14 3.23 -0.85
C CYS A 179 7.74 2.24 0.26
N ARG A 180 8.41 2.34 1.42
CA ARG A 180 8.19 1.49 2.59
C ARG A 180 7.76 2.30 3.81
N CYS A 181 7.13 3.44 3.55
CA CYS A 181 6.54 4.27 4.60
C CYS A 181 5.07 3.90 4.82
N MET A 182 4.53 4.30 5.95
CA MET A 182 3.11 4.15 6.28
C MET A 182 2.64 5.38 7.05
N ILE A 183 1.33 5.53 7.22
CA ILE A 183 0.79 6.49 8.18
C ILE A 183 0.21 5.75 9.39
N ASP A 184 0.41 6.33 10.57
CA ASP A 184 -0.49 6.16 11.70
C ASP A 184 -1.53 7.28 11.65
N TYR A 185 -2.81 6.92 11.76
CA TYR A 185 -3.89 7.89 11.88
C TYR A 185 -4.39 7.89 13.34
N LEU A 186 -4.35 9.05 13.98
CA LEU A 186 -4.62 9.20 15.41
C LEU A 186 -5.80 10.15 15.63
N PRO A 187 -6.65 9.91 16.64
CA PRO A 187 -7.68 10.88 17.04
C PRO A 187 -7.05 12.15 17.62
N GLU A 188 -7.67 13.31 17.37
CA GLU A 188 -7.34 14.58 18.03
C GLU A 188 -7.60 14.55 19.55
#